data_b0f4770c37cf4d9e02b41c4ebbe7ae7f
#
_entry.id   b0f4770c37cf4d9e02b41c4ebbe7ae7f
#
_cell.length_a   1.000
_cell.length_b   1.000
_cell.length_c   1.000
_cell.angle_alpha   90.00
_cell.angle_beta   90.00
_cell.angle_gamma   90.00
#
_symmetry.space_group_name_H-M   'P 1'
#
loop_
_entity.id
_entity.type
_entity.pdbx_description
1 polymer ?
#
loop_
_entity_poly.entity_id
_entity_poly.type
_entity_poly.pdbx_seq_one_letter_code
_entity_poly.pdbx_strand_id
1 'polypeptide(L)'
;FGPYDKINIEVFNDLQHTITGWPGGKPNADDSQRPVSALPYPKTVLIFSPHPDDDVISMGGTFIRLVHQGHNVHVAYETSGDLAVHDDVVLQHMDAAHQLGFADEFDRVKAIIDSKKPGEPEPKELLAIKGAIRRSEARGADRSFGLNDNTNVHFLNLPFYESGGVKKLPRTQADLDIIKALIKKLRPDQIFMAGDLADPHGTHRVCTEAALEAIEQLKEEGENWLNETHVWLYRGAWMEWELGRVDMAVPLSPDEVVEKRHAIFRHLSQKDIVPFPGDDPREFWQRAEDRTQNTARLYDELGMAEYQAIEVFLKLY
;
A
#
# COMPACT_ATOMS: atom_id res chain seq x y z
N PHE A 1 -22.54 7.30 33.09
CA PHE A 1 -21.09 7.45 33.27
C PHE A 1 -20.79 7.34 34.76
N GLY A 2 -19.54 7.06 35.13
CA GLY A 2 -19.06 6.85 36.50
C GLY A 2 -18.17 7.98 37.01
N PRO A 3 -17.46 7.74 38.14
CA PRO A 3 -16.43 8.66 38.61
C PRO A 3 -15.35 8.91 37.56
N TYR A 4 -14.83 10.14 37.51
CA TYR A 4 -13.87 10.59 36.49
C TYR A 4 -12.64 9.67 36.38
N ASP A 5 -12.07 9.27 37.51
CA ASP A 5 -10.91 8.37 37.57
C ASP A 5 -11.16 7.02 36.87
N LYS A 6 -12.34 6.43 37.04
CA LYS A 6 -12.70 5.17 36.38
C LYS A 6 -12.88 5.34 34.88
N ILE A 7 -13.62 6.37 34.46
CA ILE A 7 -13.83 6.67 33.04
C ILE A 7 -12.51 6.95 32.36
N ASN A 8 -11.63 7.75 32.99
CA ASN A 8 -10.33 8.09 32.43
C ASN A 8 -9.45 6.85 32.24
N ILE A 9 -9.47 5.92 33.21
CA ILE A 9 -8.70 4.67 33.11
C ILE A 9 -9.25 3.79 31.98
N GLU A 10 -10.58 3.65 31.85
CA GLU A 10 -11.20 2.89 30.76
C GLU A 10 -10.80 3.47 29.39
N VAL A 11 -11.01 4.77 29.19
CA VAL A 11 -10.64 5.45 27.93
C VAL A 11 -9.14 5.33 27.63
N PHE A 12 -8.30 5.48 28.67
CA PHE A 12 -6.85 5.33 28.51
C PHE A 12 -6.47 3.90 28.09
N ASN A 13 -7.07 2.89 28.69
CA ASN A 13 -6.80 1.50 28.35
C ASN A 13 -7.24 1.18 26.91
N ASP A 14 -8.40 1.67 26.47
CA ASP A 14 -8.87 1.50 25.10
C ASP A 14 -7.90 2.14 24.10
N LEU A 15 -7.50 3.39 24.34
CA LEU A 15 -6.52 4.08 23.49
C LEU A 15 -5.14 3.38 23.51
N GLN A 16 -4.70 2.89 24.65
CA GLN A 16 -3.45 2.16 24.79
C GLN A 16 -3.49 0.83 24.03
N HIS A 17 -4.62 0.10 24.07
CA HIS A 17 -4.81 -1.11 23.28
C HIS A 17 -4.77 -0.82 21.78
N THR A 18 -5.39 0.26 21.34
CA THR A 18 -5.32 0.70 19.95
C THR A 18 -3.87 0.93 19.52
N ILE A 19 -3.09 1.69 20.31
CA ILE A 19 -1.67 1.98 20.00
C ILE A 19 -0.79 0.73 20.09
N THR A 20 -1.09 -0.19 21.00
CA THR A 20 -0.32 -1.43 21.19
C THR A 20 -0.82 -2.60 20.35
N GLY A 21 -1.88 -2.44 19.59
CA GLY A 21 -2.50 -3.45 18.73
C GLY A 21 -1.63 -3.89 17.55
N TRP A 22 -0.34 -4.01 17.76
CA TRP A 22 0.66 -4.38 16.78
C TRP A 22 0.47 -5.82 16.28
N PRO A 23 0.51 -6.10 14.96
CA PRO A 23 0.24 -7.43 14.41
C PRO A 23 1.09 -8.56 14.98
N GLY A 24 2.35 -8.33 15.28
CA GLY A 24 3.23 -9.33 15.89
C GLY A 24 3.07 -9.49 17.41
N GLY A 25 2.37 -8.54 18.05
CA GLY A 25 2.29 -8.48 19.51
C GLY A 25 3.64 -8.21 20.17
N LYS A 26 3.65 -8.16 21.51
CA LYS A 26 4.89 -8.14 22.29
C LYS A 26 5.06 -9.49 22.95
N PRO A 27 6.26 -10.10 22.93
CA PRO A 27 6.50 -11.34 23.65
C PRO A 27 6.11 -11.19 25.14
N ASN A 28 5.42 -12.17 25.68
CA ASN A 28 4.96 -12.23 27.08
C ASN A 28 4.00 -11.09 27.52
N ALA A 29 3.38 -10.38 26.60
CA ALA A 29 2.34 -9.42 26.93
C ALA A 29 0.97 -10.10 27.00
N ASP A 30 0.10 -9.60 27.88
CA ASP A 30 -1.32 -9.98 27.84
C ASP A 30 -1.97 -9.35 26.60
N ASP A 31 -2.34 -10.17 25.65
CA ASP A 31 -2.98 -9.78 24.40
C ASP A 31 -4.44 -10.23 24.30
N SER A 32 -5.03 -10.67 25.43
CA SER A 32 -6.40 -11.17 25.50
C SER A 32 -7.45 -10.14 25.02
N GLN A 33 -7.13 -8.86 25.12
CA GLN A 33 -8.00 -7.75 24.68
C GLN A 33 -7.46 -7.01 23.45
N ARG A 34 -6.46 -7.57 22.78
CA ARG A 34 -5.89 -6.96 21.58
C ARG A 34 -6.63 -7.42 20.33
N PRO A 35 -6.73 -6.57 19.30
CA PRO A 35 -7.36 -6.95 18.04
C PRO A 35 -6.59 -8.04 17.29
N VAL A 36 -5.30 -8.22 17.59
CA VAL A 36 -4.44 -9.25 16.98
C VAL A 36 -3.58 -9.89 18.06
N SER A 37 -3.67 -11.22 18.17
CA SER A 37 -2.82 -12.02 19.06
C SER A 37 -1.36 -12.01 18.61
N ALA A 38 -0.44 -12.23 19.55
CA ALA A 38 0.98 -12.45 19.27
C ALA A 38 1.24 -13.71 18.44
N LEU A 39 0.33 -14.67 18.43
CA LEU A 39 0.44 -15.93 17.70
C LEU A 39 -0.45 -15.96 16.45
N PRO A 40 -0.05 -16.68 15.37
CA PRO A 40 1.25 -17.33 15.20
C PRO A 40 2.40 -16.32 15.03
N TYR A 41 3.62 -16.78 15.29
CA TYR A 41 4.83 -16.00 14.99
C TYR A 41 5.89 -16.91 14.35
N PRO A 42 6.52 -16.50 13.22
CA PRO A 42 6.21 -15.30 12.42
C PRO A 42 4.85 -15.41 11.73
N LYS A 43 4.21 -14.25 11.47
CA LYS A 43 2.98 -14.20 10.67
C LYS A 43 3.30 -14.12 9.18
N THR A 44 2.44 -14.69 8.35
CA THR A 44 2.41 -14.39 6.92
C THR A 44 1.50 -13.17 6.70
N VAL A 45 2.06 -12.14 6.10
CA VAL A 45 1.39 -10.86 5.85
C VAL A 45 1.30 -10.62 4.36
N LEU A 46 0.12 -10.26 3.87
CA LEU A 46 -0.10 -9.86 2.48
C LEU A 46 -0.58 -8.40 2.44
N ILE A 47 0.18 -7.56 1.75
CA ILE A 47 -0.16 -6.15 1.52
C ILE A 47 -0.61 -6.02 0.07
N PHE A 48 -1.88 -5.68 -0.15
CA PHE A 48 -2.38 -5.29 -1.46
C PHE A 48 -2.11 -3.80 -1.67
N SER A 49 -1.49 -3.45 -2.79
CA SER A 49 -1.18 -2.08 -3.21
C SER A 49 -1.86 -1.84 -4.57
N PRO A 50 -2.89 -0.98 -4.65
CA PRO A 50 -3.59 -0.70 -5.91
C PRO A 50 -2.65 -0.27 -7.02
N HIS A 51 -1.72 0.63 -6.73
CA HIS A 51 -0.64 1.03 -7.63
C HIS A 51 0.73 0.75 -6.98
N PRO A 52 1.81 0.70 -7.79
CA PRO A 52 3.16 0.49 -7.25
C PRO A 52 3.69 1.74 -6.52
N ASP A 53 3.23 2.02 -5.31
CA ASP A 53 3.66 3.06 -4.35
C ASP A 53 2.68 3.22 -3.18
N ASP A 54 1.42 2.77 -3.32
CA ASP A 54 0.38 2.97 -2.30
C ASP A 54 0.74 2.30 -0.96
N ASP A 55 1.45 1.18 -0.98
CA ASP A 55 1.97 0.46 0.18
C ASP A 55 2.92 1.32 1.01
N VAL A 56 3.94 1.90 0.37
CA VAL A 56 4.94 2.73 1.07
C VAL A 56 4.38 4.09 1.48
N ILE A 57 3.52 4.70 0.66
CA ILE A 57 2.86 5.97 0.98
C ILE A 57 1.92 5.81 2.17
N SER A 58 1.12 4.74 2.17
CA SER A 58 0.03 4.55 3.13
C SER A 58 0.49 3.94 4.44
N MET A 59 1.31 2.89 4.40
CA MET A 59 1.70 2.10 5.55
C MET A 59 3.19 1.71 5.59
N GLY A 60 4.04 2.50 4.95
CA GLY A 60 5.47 2.21 4.82
C GLY A 60 6.19 1.99 6.14
N GLY A 61 5.85 2.71 7.20
CA GLY A 61 6.44 2.49 8.54
C GLY A 61 6.01 1.17 9.15
N THR A 62 4.75 0.80 9.03
CA THR A 62 4.24 -0.52 9.44
C THR A 62 4.87 -1.64 8.62
N PHE A 63 5.01 -1.44 7.31
CA PHE A 63 5.65 -2.39 6.40
C PHE A 63 7.10 -2.65 6.80
N ILE A 64 7.92 -1.60 6.99
CA ILE A 64 9.30 -1.68 7.48
C ILE A 64 9.37 -2.52 8.76
N ARG A 65 8.52 -2.20 9.72
CA ARG A 65 8.52 -2.86 11.03
C ARG A 65 8.14 -4.34 10.93
N LEU A 66 7.18 -4.70 10.10
CA LEU A 66 6.82 -6.09 9.84
C LEU A 66 8.00 -6.89 9.30
N VAL A 67 8.74 -6.31 8.33
CA VAL A 67 9.94 -6.95 7.77
C VAL A 67 11.05 -7.07 8.82
N HIS A 68 11.36 -5.99 9.55
CA HIS A 68 12.41 -5.98 10.57
C HIS A 68 12.11 -6.90 11.75
N GLN A 69 10.85 -7.16 12.04
CA GLN A 69 10.44 -8.11 13.09
C GLN A 69 10.44 -9.57 12.60
N GLY A 70 10.83 -9.83 11.36
CA GLY A 70 11.00 -11.17 10.83
C GLY A 70 9.72 -11.87 10.40
N HIS A 71 8.63 -11.12 10.13
CA HIS A 71 7.44 -11.67 9.54
C HIS A 71 7.66 -12.04 8.07
N ASN A 72 6.90 -13.01 7.57
CA ASN A 72 6.89 -13.38 6.15
C ASN A 72 5.97 -12.41 5.39
N VAL A 73 6.52 -11.27 4.99
CA VAL A 73 5.76 -10.19 4.35
C VAL A 73 5.78 -10.35 2.84
N HIS A 74 4.60 -10.29 2.22
CA HIS A 74 4.40 -10.25 0.79
C HIS A 74 3.67 -8.96 0.41
N VAL A 75 4.08 -8.35 -0.71
CA VAL A 75 3.36 -7.23 -1.31
C VAL A 75 2.83 -7.64 -2.69
N ALA A 76 1.60 -7.25 -2.99
CA ALA A 76 0.92 -7.53 -4.25
C ALA A 76 0.44 -6.22 -4.88
N TYR A 77 1.14 -5.79 -5.93
CA TYR A 77 0.76 -4.66 -6.75
C TYR A 77 -0.34 -5.09 -7.71
N GLU A 78 -1.53 -4.53 -7.52
CA GLU A 78 -2.74 -4.98 -8.21
C GLU A 78 -2.78 -4.51 -9.66
N THR A 79 -2.29 -3.30 -9.94
CA THR A 79 -2.25 -2.71 -11.29
C THR A 79 -0.82 -2.31 -11.68
N SER A 80 -0.62 -2.07 -12.98
CA SER A 80 0.69 -1.64 -13.49
C SER A 80 1.04 -0.19 -13.14
N GLY A 81 0.03 0.67 -12.95
CA GLY A 81 0.23 2.11 -12.75
C GLY A 81 0.87 2.83 -13.94
N ASP A 82 0.89 2.19 -15.11
CA ASP A 82 1.61 2.61 -16.31
C ASP A 82 1.17 3.96 -16.88
N LEU A 83 -0.12 4.27 -16.81
CA LEU A 83 -0.66 5.54 -17.30
C LEU A 83 -0.15 6.78 -16.55
N ALA A 84 0.37 6.60 -15.34
CA ALA A 84 0.91 7.69 -14.52
C ALA A 84 2.38 8.01 -14.82
N VAL A 85 3.03 7.31 -15.75
CA VAL A 85 4.41 7.57 -16.15
C VAL A 85 4.46 8.50 -17.38
N HIS A 86 5.16 9.62 -17.25
CA HIS A 86 5.34 10.55 -18.34
C HIS A 86 6.35 10.06 -19.39
N ASP A 87 6.21 10.53 -20.63
CA ASP A 87 7.04 10.10 -21.75
C ASP A 87 8.51 10.53 -21.60
N ASP A 88 8.77 11.65 -20.96
CA ASP A 88 10.14 12.12 -20.67
C ASP A 88 10.86 11.21 -19.67
N VAL A 89 10.15 10.64 -18.70
CA VAL A 89 10.69 9.61 -17.79
C VAL A 89 11.08 8.36 -18.58
N VAL A 90 10.24 7.95 -19.54
CA VAL A 90 10.58 6.83 -20.43
C VAL A 90 11.85 7.13 -21.21
N LEU A 91 11.94 8.33 -21.84
CA LEU A 91 13.12 8.74 -22.61
C LEU A 91 14.38 8.77 -21.74
N GLN A 92 14.29 9.24 -20.50
CA GLN A 92 15.40 9.23 -19.54
C GLN A 92 15.92 7.82 -19.27
N HIS A 93 15.03 6.85 -19.07
CA HIS A 93 15.42 5.46 -18.86
C HIS A 93 16.00 4.81 -20.12
N MET A 94 15.43 5.14 -21.27
CA MET A 94 15.93 4.65 -22.56
C MET A 94 17.27 5.26 -22.95
N ASP A 95 17.54 6.52 -22.58
CA ASP A 95 18.86 7.12 -22.74
C ASP A 95 19.92 6.39 -21.92
N ALA A 96 19.61 6.05 -20.67
CA ALA A 96 20.50 5.22 -19.86
C ALA A 96 20.78 3.84 -20.51
N ALA A 97 19.74 3.19 -21.07
CA ALA A 97 19.88 1.94 -21.80
C ALA A 97 20.76 2.11 -23.06
N HIS A 98 20.59 3.20 -23.79
CA HIS A 98 21.43 3.56 -24.94
C HIS A 98 22.90 3.66 -24.55
N GLN A 99 23.23 4.33 -23.44
CA GLN A 99 24.62 4.45 -22.94
C GLN A 99 25.21 3.08 -22.57
N LEU A 100 24.37 2.09 -22.23
CA LEU A 100 24.80 0.72 -21.95
C LEU A 100 24.88 -0.18 -23.20
N GLY A 101 24.66 0.37 -24.40
CA GLY A 101 24.79 -0.35 -25.67
C GLY A 101 23.46 -0.88 -26.26
N PHE A 102 22.31 -0.47 -25.75
CA PHE A 102 20.97 -0.79 -26.28
C PHE A 102 20.45 0.34 -27.20
N ALA A 103 21.26 0.79 -28.15
CA ALA A 103 21.03 1.99 -28.95
C ALA A 103 19.75 1.92 -29.80
N ASP A 104 19.49 0.79 -30.44
CA ASP A 104 18.35 0.59 -31.35
C ASP A 104 17.01 0.75 -30.61
N GLU A 105 16.97 0.40 -29.31
CA GLU A 105 15.78 0.51 -28.48
C GLU A 105 15.41 1.98 -28.19
N PHE A 106 16.38 2.85 -27.98
CA PHE A 106 16.11 4.28 -27.76
C PHE A 106 15.41 4.91 -28.95
N ASP A 107 15.96 4.75 -30.16
CA ASP A 107 15.39 5.33 -31.39
C ASP A 107 13.99 4.77 -31.67
N ARG A 108 13.81 3.48 -31.43
CA ARG A 108 12.51 2.82 -31.61
C ARG A 108 11.45 3.39 -30.66
N VAL A 109 11.75 3.51 -29.38
CA VAL A 109 10.82 4.03 -28.35
C VAL A 109 10.52 5.51 -28.60
N LYS A 110 11.54 6.29 -28.96
CA LYS A 110 11.37 7.69 -29.34
C LYS A 110 10.43 7.85 -30.53
N ALA A 111 10.57 7.03 -31.57
CA ALA A 111 9.67 7.05 -32.72
C ALA A 111 8.19 6.71 -32.32
N ILE A 112 8.00 5.79 -31.38
CA ILE A 112 6.65 5.48 -30.86
C ILE A 112 6.07 6.72 -30.17
N ILE A 113 6.83 7.37 -29.30
CA ILE A 113 6.39 8.59 -28.59
C ILE A 113 6.06 9.70 -29.58
N ASP A 114 6.94 9.95 -30.54
CA ASP A 114 6.76 11.00 -31.57
C ASP A 114 5.54 10.74 -32.48
N SER A 115 5.09 9.49 -32.60
CA SER A 115 3.93 9.10 -33.40
C SER A 115 2.58 9.26 -32.71
N LYS A 116 2.57 9.52 -31.40
CA LYS A 116 1.33 9.63 -30.60
C LYS A 116 0.46 10.78 -31.08
N LYS A 117 -0.85 10.56 -31.02
CA LYS A 117 -1.83 11.59 -31.34
C LYS A 117 -2.71 11.89 -30.12
N PRO A 118 -3.05 13.17 -29.90
CA PRO A 118 -3.95 13.53 -28.82
C PRO A 118 -5.30 12.78 -28.90
N GLY A 119 -5.71 12.18 -27.78
CA GLY A 119 -6.98 11.48 -27.66
C GLY A 119 -6.97 10.01 -28.13
N GLU A 120 -5.88 9.51 -28.68
CA GLU A 120 -5.72 8.07 -28.96
C GLU A 120 -5.20 7.34 -27.70
N PRO A 121 -5.53 6.05 -27.53
CA PRO A 121 -4.96 5.22 -26.47
C PRO A 121 -3.44 5.15 -26.60
N GLU A 122 -2.76 5.06 -25.46
CA GLU A 122 -1.31 4.85 -25.42
C GLU A 122 -0.91 3.56 -26.16
N PRO A 123 0.17 3.57 -26.95
CA PRO A 123 0.67 2.35 -27.58
C PRO A 123 1.02 1.28 -26.53
N LYS A 124 0.60 0.04 -26.77
CA LYS A 124 0.82 -1.07 -25.83
C LYS A 124 2.28 -1.27 -25.46
N GLU A 125 3.19 -1.08 -26.40
CA GLU A 125 4.61 -1.19 -26.19
C GLU A 125 5.12 -0.10 -25.22
N LEU A 126 4.65 1.12 -25.37
CA LEU A 126 4.98 2.22 -24.47
C LEU A 126 4.44 1.97 -23.06
N LEU A 127 3.21 1.47 -22.93
CA LEU A 127 2.63 1.07 -21.64
C LEU A 127 3.43 -0.05 -20.98
N ALA A 128 3.92 -1.03 -21.76
CA ALA A 128 4.75 -2.10 -21.23
C ALA A 128 6.06 -1.56 -20.60
N ILE A 129 6.68 -0.54 -21.23
CA ILE A 129 7.89 0.12 -20.73
C ILE A 129 7.54 0.94 -19.47
N LYS A 130 6.47 1.73 -19.51
CA LYS A 130 5.98 2.51 -18.36
C LYS A 130 5.71 1.62 -17.15
N GLY A 131 5.01 0.50 -17.36
CA GLY A 131 4.79 -0.50 -16.32
C GLY A 131 6.06 -1.17 -15.83
N ALA A 132 7.07 -1.38 -16.69
CA ALA A 132 8.38 -1.89 -16.29
C ALA A 132 9.13 -0.91 -15.38
N ILE A 133 9.06 0.39 -15.67
CA ILE A 133 9.61 1.45 -14.82
C ILE A 133 8.97 1.38 -13.43
N ARG A 134 7.64 1.40 -13.36
CA ARG A 134 6.91 1.30 -12.09
C ARG A 134 7.29 0.05 -11.27
N ARG A 135 7.37 -1.11 -11.94
CA ARG A 135 7.80 -2.35 -11.29
C ARG A 135 9.24 -2.29 -10.78
N SER A 136 10.12 -1.63 -11.50
CA SER A 136 11.52 -1.45 -11.07
C SER A 136 11.63 -0.56 -9.84
N GLU A 137 10.84 0.50 -9.79
CA GLU A 137 10.76 1.44 -8.67
C GLU A 137 10.21 0.75 -7.42
N ALA A 138 9.10 0.02 -7.54
CA ALA A 138 8.51 -0.76 -6.46
C ALA A 138 9.50 -1.78 -5.87
N ARG A 139 10.15 -2.58 -6.72
CA ARG A 139 11.22 -3.48 -6.26
C ARG A 139 12.38 -2.74 -5.58
N GLY A 140 12.68 -1.52 -6.02
CA GLY A 140 13.68 -0.68 -5.38
C GLY A 140 13.29 -0.26 -3.96
N ALA A 141 12.03 0.08 -3.76
CA ALA A 141 11.47 0.40 -2.45
C ALA A 141 11.44 -0.83 -1.55
N ASP A 142 10.92 -1.96 -2.02
CA ASP A 142 10.84 -3.23 -1.29
C ASP A 142 12.23 -3.72 -0.82
N ARG A 143 13.23 -3.68 -1.70
CA ARG A 143 14.62 -4.03 -1.35
C ARG A 143 15.21 -3.11 -0.30
N SER A 144 14.80 -1.84 -0.25
CA SER A 144 15.31 -0.93 0.79
C SER A 144 14.83 -1.31 2.18
N PHE A 145 13.71 -2.03 2.30
CA PHE A 145 13.20 -2.62 3.54
C PHE A 145 13.78 -4.01 3.86
N GLY A 146 14.60 -4.56 2.96
CA GLY A 146 15.15 -5.90 3.10
C GLY A 146 14.24 -7.03 2.60
N LEU A 147 13.17 -6.70 1.88
CA LEU A 147 12.27 -7.70 1.30
C LEU A 147 12.94 -8.42 0.13
N ASN A 148 12.70 -9.74 0.01
CA ASN A 148 13.17 -10.52 -1.14
C ASN A 148 12.23 -10.34 -2.33
N ASP A 149 12.64 -9.50 -3.29
CA ASP A 149 11.84 -9.12 -4.45
C ASP A 149 11.57 -10.27 -5.44
N ASN A 150 12.27 -11.40 -5.34
CA ASN A 150 12.00 -12.57 -6.19
C ASN A 150 10.88 -13.47 -5.68
N THR A 151 10.63 -13.48 -4.38
CA THR A 151 9.68 -14.41 -3.75
C THR A 151 8.49 -13.70 -3.09
N ASN A 152 8.69 -12.48 -2.63
CA ASN A 152 7.76 -11.76 -1.78
C ASN A 152 7.07 -10.59 -2.47
N VAL A 153 7.49 -10.24 -3.70
CA VAL A 153 6.88 -9.17 -4.50
C VAL A 153 6.10 -9.75 -5.67
N HIS A 154 4.83 -9.39 -5.77
CA HIS A 154 3.89 -9.92 -6.74
C HIS A 154 3.30 -8.79 -7.58
N PHE A 155 3.31 -8.92 -8.91
CA PHE A 155 2.65 -7.99 -9.83
C PHE A 155 1.47 -8.70 -10.47
N LEU A 156 0.25 -8.34 -10.08
CA LEU A 156 -0.96 -9.03 -10.49
C LEU A 156 -1.43 -8.62 -11.89
N ASN A 157 -1.19 -7.36 -12.28
CA ASN A 157 -1.63 -6.78 -13.56
C ASN A 157 -3.10 -7.13 -13.84
N LEU A 158 -3.99 -6.76 -12.91
CA LEU A 158 -5.41 -7.11 -12.98
C LEU A 158 -6.03 -6.62 -14.32
N PRO A 159 -6.69 -7.51 -15.06
CA PRO A 159 -7.21 -7.23 -16.42
C PRO A 159 -8.11 -6.00 -16.53
N PHE A 160 -8.87 -5.66 -15.47
CA PHE A 160 -9.74 -4.49 -15.49
C PHE A 160 -8.97 -3.19 -15.72
N TYR A 161 -7.71 -3.13 -15.25
CA TYR A 161 -6.86 -1.94 -15.37
C TYR A 161 -6.16 -1.87 -16.73
N GLU A 162 -5.74 -2.98 -17.29
CA GLU A 162 -4.89 -3.10 -18.49
C GLU A 162 -5.66 -2.75 -19.78
N SER A 163 -6.49 -1.70 -19.73
CA SER A 163 -7.31 -1.23 -20.85
C SER A 163 -6.55 -0.39 -21.88
N GLY A 164 -5.36 0.11 -21.53
CA GLY A 164 -4.58 1.04 -22.33
C GLY A 164 -5.13 2.47 -22.37
N GLY A 165 -6.13 2.78 -21.56
CA GLY A 165 -6.76 4.09 -21.49
C GLY A 165 -7.19 4.47 -20.07
N VAL A 166 -7.55 5.75 -19.89
CA VAL A 166 -8.03 6.26 -18.60
C VAL A 166 -9.30 5.55 -18.13
N LYS A 167 -10.19 5.20 -19.07
CA LYS A 167 -11.40 4.45 -18.75
C LYS A 167 -11.07 2.98 -18.53
N LYS A 168 -11.26 2.52 -17.31
CA LYS A 168 -11.02 1.12 -16.93
C LYS A 168 -12.12 0.20 -17.45
N LEU A 169 -11.79 -1.07 -17.62
CA LEU A 169 -12.77 -2.12 -17.92
C LEU A 169 -13.59 -2.47 -16.67
N PRO A 170 -14.78 -3.04 -16.82
CA PRO A 170 -15.46 -3.66 -15.70
C PRO A 170 -14.63 -4.80 -15.11
N ARG A 171 -14.61 -4.91 -13.79
CA ARG A 171 -14.03 -6.05 -13.09
C ARG A 171 -14.75 -7.34 -13.48
N THR A 172 -13.99 -8.41 -13.65
CA THR A 172 -14.46 -9.73 -14.08
C THR A 172 -13.97 -10.85 -13.18
N GLN A 173 -14.46 -12.07 -13.37
CA GLN A 173 -13.98 -13.24 -12.62
C GLN A 173 -12.48 -13.49 -12.84
N ALA A 174 -11.91 -13.11 -13.98
CA ALA A 174 -10.47 -13.26 -14.24
C ALA A 174 -9.62 -12.45 -13.26
N ASP A 175 -10.08 -11.25 -12.87
CA ASP A 175 -9.42 -10.43 -11.84
C ASP A 175 -9.45 -11.13 -10.48
N LEU A 176 -10.61 -11.69 -10.11
CA LEU A 176 -10.81 -12.40 -8.85
C LEU A 176 -10.00 -13.68 -8.77
N ASP A 177 -9.91 -14.44 -9.85
CA ASP A 177 -9.16 -15.71 -9.91
C ASP A 177 -7.66 -15.48 -9.67
N ILE A 178 -7.09 -14.37 -10.18
CA ILE A 178 -5.70 -13.99 -9.92
C ILE A 178 -5.49 -13.72 -8.43
N ILE A 179 -6.35 -12.93 -7.81
CA ILE A 179 -6.28 -12.60 -6.37
C ILE A 179 -6.45 -13.86 -5.53
N LYS A 180 -7.48 -14.68 -5.83
CA LYS A 180 -7.75 -15.95 -5.14
C LYS A 180 -6.55 -16.90 -5.18
N ALA A 181 -5.91 -17.03 -6.34
CA ALA A 181 -4.74 -17.88 -6.50
C ALA A 181 -3.59 -17.45 -5.59
N LEU A 182 -3.34 -16.13 -5.46
CA LEU A 182 -2.31 -15.62 -4.56
C LEU A 182 -2.67 -15.85 -3.08
N ILE A 183 -3.89 -15.52 -2.68
CA ILE A 183 -4.36 -15.72 -1.29
C ILE A 183 -4.28 -17.21 -0.90
N LYS A 184 -4.74 -18.12 -1.75
CA LYS A 184 -4.64 -19.58 -1.51
C LYS A 184 -3.21 -20.06 -1.39
N LYS A 185 -2.30 -19.53 -2.21
CA LYS A 185 -0.88 -19.88 -2.19
C LYS A 185 -0.19 -19.44 -0.91
N LEU A 186 -0.49 -18.23 -0.42
CA LEU A 186 0.22 -17.62 0.71
C LEU A 186 -0.41 -17.97 2.05
N ARG A 187 -1.72 -18.16 2.11
CA ARG A 187 -2.51 -18.35 3.35
C ARG A 187 -2.16 -17.32 4.42
N PRO A 188 -2.35 -16.01 4.15
CA PRO A 188 -1.91 -14.96 5.05
C PRO A 188 -2.71 -14.93 6.36
N ASP A 189 -2.00 -14.69 7.48
CA ASP A 189 -2.62 -14.39 8.78
C ASP A 189 -3.17 -12.97 8.82
N GLN A 190 -2.56 -12.07 8.04
CA GLN A 190 -2.88 -10.65 7.97
C GLN A 190 -2.97 -10.22 6.51
N ILE A 191 -4.02 -9.50 6.16
CA ILE A 191 -4.17 -8.85 4.85
C ILE A 191 -4.35 -7.35 5.09
N PHE A 192 -3.56 -6.54 4.40
CA PHE A 192 -3.71 -5.08 4.37
C PHE A 192 -4.16 -4.66 2.99
N MET A 193 -5.13 -3.75 2.90
CA MET A 193 -5.64 -3.23 1.64
C MET A 193 -6.09 -1.77 1.75
N ALA A 194 -6.26 -1.10 0.62
CA ALA A 194 -6.67 0.30 0.60
C ALA A 194 -8.09 0.49 1.14
N GLY A 195 -8.28 1.47 2.01
CA GLY A 195 -9.57 1.87 2.57
C GLY A 195 -10.04 3.25 2.10
N ASP A 196 -9.30 3.93 1.23
CA ASP A 196 -9.65 5.21 0.63
C ASP A 196 -10.46 5.02 -0.65
N LEU A 197 -11.71 4.61 -0.48
CA LEU A 197 -12.61 4.25 -1.58
C LEU A 197 -13.11 5.46 -2.39
N ALA A 198 -12.72 6.67 -2.01
CA ALA A 198 -13.07 7.93 -2.67
C ALA A 198 -11.92 8.47 -3.54
N ASP A 199 -10.98 7.63 -3.96
CA ASP A 199 -9.92 8.03 -4.87
C ASP A 199 -10.50 8.56 -6.19
N PRO A 200 -9.93 9.62 -6.77
CA PRO A 200 -10.48 10.26 -7.97
C PRO A 200 -10.61 9.35 -9.19
N HIS A 201 -9.82 8.27 -9.24
CA HIS A 201 -9.81 7.32 -10.36
C HIS A 201 -10.72 6.13 -10.16
N GLY A 202 -11.17 5.89 -8.94
CA GLY A 202 -11.91 4.69 -8.56
C GLY A 202 -11.10 3.40 -8.61
N THR A 203 -9.78 3.46 -8.84
CA THR A 203 -8.92 2.27 -8.91
C THR A 203 -8.83 1.58 -7.56
N HIS A 204 -8.57 2.35 -6.47
CA HIS A 204 -8.47 1.80 -5.11
C HIS A 204 -9.75 1.09 -4.71
N ARG A 205 -10.91 1.69 -5.00
CA ARG A 205 -12.20 1.06 -4.74
C ARG A 205 -12.36 -0.25 -5.48
N VAL A 206 -12.07 -0.30 -6.79
CA VAL A 206 -12.21 -1.52 -7.60
C VAL A 206 -11.27 -2.61 -7.12
N CYS A 207 -10.02 -2.29 -6.78
CA CYS A 207 -9.04 -3.20 -6.21
C CYS A 207 -9.53 -3.79 -4.88
N THR A 208 -9.94 -2.94 -3.94
CA THR A 208 -10.45 -3.38 -2.63
C THR A 208 -11.71 -4.24 -2.77
N GLU A 209 -12.67 -3.83 -3.60
CA GLU A 209 -13.87 -4.62 -3.88
C GLU A 209 -13.52 -5.99 -4.50
N ALA A 210 -12.51 -6.05 -5.39
CA ALA A 210 -12.04 -7.29 -5.97
C ALA A 210 -11.42 -8.21 -4.92
N ALA A 211 -10.55 -7.67 -4.07
CA ALA A 211 -9.91 -8.44 -3.01
C ALA A 211 -10.94 -8.98 -1.99
N LEU A 212 -11.92 -8.17 -1.59
CA LEU A 212 -12.97 -8.59 -0.67
C LEU A 212 -13.85 -9.67 -1.28
N GLU A 213 -14.29 -9.51 -2.53
CA GLU A 213 -15.09 -10.53 -3.20
C GLU A 213 -14.30 -11.83 -3.41
N ALA A 214 -13.01 -11.75 -3.71
CA ALA A 214 -12.13 -12.92 -3.79
C ALA A 214 -12.05 -13.67 -2.44
N ILE A 215 -11.96 -12.95 -1.31
CA ILE A 215 -11.99 -13.52 0.05
C ILE A 215 -13.33 -14.22 0.31
N GLU A 216 -14.45 -13.56 0.01
CA GLU A 216 -15.79 -14.15 0.21
C GLU A 216 -15.98 -15.41 -0.64
N GLN A 217 -15.61 -15.38 -1.94
CA GLN A 217 -15.66 -16.59 -2.78
C GLN A 217 -14.81 -17.73 -2.21
N LEU A 218 -13.62 -17.43 -1.67
CA LEU A 218 -12.76 -18.45 -1.06
C LEU A 218 -13.39 -19.06 0.20
N LYS A 219 -14.08 -18.27 1.03
CA LYS A 219 -14.84 -18.76 2.17
C LYS A 219 -15.99 -19.66 1.73
N GLU A 220 -16.71 -19.28 0.67
CA GLU A 220 -17.79 -20.08 0.08
C GLU A 220 -17.24 -21.40 -0.53
N GLU A 221 -16.02 -21.41 -1.05
CA GLU A 221 -15.31 -22.62 -1.54
C GLU A 221 -14.82 -23.53 -0.41
N GLY A 222 -14.98 -23.12 0.85
CA GLY A 222 -14.61 -23.90 2.03
C GLY A 222 -13.20 -23.65 2.57
N GLU A 223 -12.54 -22.57 2.21
CA GLU A 223 -11.25 -22.16 2.76
C GLU A 223 -11.43 -21.57 4.18
N ASN A 224 -11.78 -22.42 5.14
CA ASN A 224 -12.19 -22.03 6.50
C ASN A 224 -11.10 -21.30 7.31
N TRP A 225 -9.81 -21.45 6.93
CA TRP A 225 -8.69 -20.75 7.57
C TRP A 225 -8.79 -19.23 7.42
N LEU A 226 -9.51 -18.74 6.40
CA LEU A 226 -9.78 -17.30 6.23
C LEU A 226 -10.63 -16.68 7.36
N ASN A 227 -11.30 -17.48 8.17
CA ASN A 227 -12.01 -16.97 9.35
C ASN A 227 -11.06 -16.49 10.45
N GLU A 228 -9.80 -16.97 10.43
CA GLU A 228 -8.75 -16.55 11.36
C GLU A 228 -7.85 -15.44 10.76
N THR A 229 -8.03 -15.12 9.48
CA THR A 229 -7.28 -14.05 8.80
C THR A 229 -7.83 -12.69 9.17
N HIS A 230 -6.99 -11.78 9.63
CA HIS A 230 -7.38 -10.41 9.89
C HIS A 230 -7.19 -9.54 8.66
N VAL A 231 -8.22 -8.76 8.35
CA VAL A 231 -8.21 -7.82 7.22
C VAL A 231 -8.21 -6.38 7.74
N TRP A 232 -7.19 -5.63 7.35
CA TRP A 232 -6.94 -4.26 7.77
C TRP A 232 -7.05 -3.30 6.59
N LEU A 233 -7.72 -2.19 6.81
CA LEU A 233 -7.82 -1.11 5.83
C LEU A 233 -6.90 0.04 6.24
N TYR A 234 -5.98 0.40 5.34
CA TYR A 234 -5.16 1.60 5.46
C TYR A 234 -5.76 2.77 4.66
N ARG A 235 -5.34 3.99 4.93
CA ARG A 235 -5.67 5.16 4.12
C ARG A 235 -4.46 5.63 3.32
N GLY A 236 -4.71 6.21 2.14
CA GLY A 236 -3.70 6.80 1.27
C GLY A 236 -3.25 8.20 1.70
N ALA A 237 -2.57 8.91 0.80
CA ALA A 237 -2.01 10.24 1.07
C ALA A 237 -3.05 11.36 1.28
N TRP A 238 -4.33 11.10 0.97
CA TRP A 238 -5.35 12.15 0.91
C TRP A 238 -6.13 12.37 2.20
N MET A 239 -6.31 11.34 2.99
CA MET A 239 -7.14 11.36 4.21
C MET A 239 -6.70 10.30 5.20
N GLU A 240 -7.15 10.45 6.47
CA GLU A 240 -6.93 9.48 7.54
C GLU A 240 -8.25 9.03 8.14
N TRP A 241 -8.22 7.93 8.89
CA TRP A 241 -9.35 7.47 9.68
C TRP A 241 -9.63 8.42 10.84
N GLU A 242 -10.91 8.61 11.15
CA GLU A 242 -11.32 9.26 12.39
C GLU A 242 -10.84 8.43 13.58
N LEU A 243 -10.26 9.08 14.61
CA LEU A 243 -9.68 8.37 15.77
C LEU A 243 -10.65 7.40 16.44
N GLY A 244 -11.93 7.75 16.51
CA GLY A 244 -12.97 6.89 17.09
C GLY A 244 -13.29 5.61 16.29
N ARG A 245 -12.68 5.45 15.11
CA ARG A 245 -12.84 4.26 14.25
C ARG A 245 -11.57 3.42 14.14
N VAL A 246 -10.49 3.86 14.75
CA VAL A 246 -9.19 3.19 14.66
C VAL A 246 -9.21 1.92 15.53
N ASP A 247 -8.85 0.79 14.92
CA ASP A 247 -8.71 -0.50 15.61
C ASP A 247 -7.25 -0.87 15.87
N MET A 248 -6.32 -0.31 15.10
CA MET A 248 -4.87 -0.49 15.31
C MET A 248 -4.13 0.80 14.98
N ALA A 249 -3.26 1.21 15.88
CA ALA A 249 -2.36 2.35 15.70
C ALA A 249 -0.91 1.91 15.91
N VAL A 250 -0.06 2.22 14.95
CA VAL A 250 1.35 1.84 14.93
C VAL A 250 2.20 3.10 15.04
N PRO A 251 2.78 3.36 16.23
CA PRO A 251 3.66 4.52 16.41
C PRO A 251 4.99 4.28 15.69
N LEU A 252 5.50 5.31 15.02
CA LEU A 252 6.75 5.29 14.27
C LEU A 252 7.80 6.14 14.98
N SER A 253 9.03 5.64 14.98
CA SER A 253 10.21 6.39 15.38
C SER A 253 10.64 7.40 14.31
N PRO A 254 11.47 8.41 14.64
CA PRO A 254 12.06 9.31 13.66
C PRO A 254 12.80 8.58 12.53
N ASP A 255 13.52 7.51 12.86
CA ASP A 255 14.28 6.73 11.88
C ASP A 255 13.35 5.99 10.90
N GLU A 256 12.26 5.40 11.40
CA GLU A 256 11.26 4.73 10.55
C GLU A 256 10.54 5.72 9.61
N VAL A 257 10.30 6.96 10.06
CA VAL A 257 9.74 8.02 9.20
C VAL A 257 10.70 8.38 8.07
N VAL A 258 12.01 8.50 8.37
CA VAL A 258 13.04 8.78 7.36
C VAL A 258 13.20 7.61 6.39
N GLU A 259 13.18 6.38 6.87
CA GLU A 259 13.28 5.18 6.04
C GLU A 259 12.08 5.06 5.09
N LYS A 260 10.86 5.28 5.60
CA LYS A 260 9.63 5.38 4.80
C LYS A 260 9.76 6.43 3.70
N ARG A 261 10.23 7.63 4.02
CA ARG A 261 10.46 8.71 3.04
C ARG A 261 11.42 8.26 1.94
N HIS A 262 12.52 7.60 2.30
CA HIS A 262 13.48 7.10 1.33
C HIS A 262 12.87 6.01 0.42
N ALA A 263 11.96 5.19 0.91
CA ALA A 263 11.22 4.24 0.09
C ALA A 263 10.29 4.95 -0.90
N ILE A 264 9.54 5.96 -0.45
CA ILE A 264 8.70 6.79 -1.34
C ILE A 264 9.56 7.42 -2.44
N PHE A 265 10.78 7.90 -2.11
CA PHE A 265 11.71 8.47 -3.08
C PHE A 265 12.22 7.48 -4.13
N ARG A 266 12.03 6.17 -3.97
CA ARG A 266 12.35 5.19 -5.02
C ARG A 266 11.37 5.23 -6.18
N HIS A 267 10.17 5.76 -5.97
CA HIS A 267 9.16 5.95 -7.01
C HIS A 267 9.39 7.26 -7.76
N LEU A 268 10.53 7.35 -8.46
CA LEU A 268 10.99 8.57 -9.13
C LEU A 268 10.03 9.06 -10.20
N SER A 269 9.35 8.14 -10.90
CA SER A 269 8.36 8.49 -11.92
C SER A 269 7.12 9.19 -11.37
N GLN A 270 6.92 9.15 -10.03
CA GLN A 270 5.80 9.77 -9.32
C GLN A 270 6.23 10.98 -8.50
N LYS A 271 7.53 11.30 -8.49
CA LYS A 271 8.08 12.44 -7.80
C LYS A 271 7.82 13.71 -8.62
N ASP A 272 7.63 14.83 -7.95
CA ASP A 272 7.47 16.16 -8.54
C ASP A 272 6.23 16.31 -9.46
N ILE A 273 5.42 15.26 -9.62
CA ILE A 273 4.23 15.28 -10.45
C ILE A 273 3.02 14.93 -9.58
N VAL A 274 2.12 15.90 -9.45
CA VAL A 274 0.77 15.63 -8.93
C VAL A 274 -0.09 15.32 -10.16
N PRO A 275 -0.37 14.05 -10.47
CA PRO A 275 -1.09 13.69 -11.70
C PRO A 275 -2.55 14.15 -11.69
N PHE A 276 -2.99 14.81 -10.61
CA PHE A 276 -4.38 15.19 -10.43
C PHE A 276 -4.54 16.68 -10.18
N PRO A 277 -5.58 17.31 -10.77
CA PRO A 277 -5.93 18.66 -10.46
C PRO A 277 -6.31 18.78 -8.99
N GLY A 278 -5.59 19.59 -8.25
CA GLY A 278 -5.84 19.93 -6.85
C GLY A 278 -4.98 21.11 -6.45
N ASP A 279 -5.45 21.87 -5.45
CA ASP A 279 -4.75 23.07 -4.97
C ASP A 279 -3.59 22.75 -4.00
N ASP A 280 -3.35 21.47 -3.71
CA ASP A 280 -2.29 21.04 -2.78
C ASP A 280 -0.97 20.81 -3.53
N PRO A 281 0.03 21.70 -3.39
CA PRO A 281 1.29 21.61 -4.10
C PRO A 281 2.28 20.60 -3.49
N ARG A 282 1.91 19.98 -2.35
CA ARG A 282 2.83 19.05 -1.65
C ARG A 282 2.99 17.75 -2.44
N GLU A 283 4.22 17.23 -2.46
CA GLU A 283 4.51 15.89 -2.95
C GLU A 283 3.87 14.79 -2.08
N PHE A 284 3.74 13.58 -2.60
CA PHE A 284 3.13 12.46 -1.86
C PHE A 284 3.81 12.17 -0.52
N TRP A 285 5.14 12.24 -0.46
CA TRP A 285 5.87 12.01 0.79
C TRP A 285 5.53 13.04 1.87
N GLN A 286 5.39 14.31 1.49
CA GLN A 286 5.02 15.38 2.41
C GLN A 286 3.61 15.16 2.97
N ARG A 287 2.67 14.81 2.10
CA ARG A 287 1.29 14.50 2.51
C ARG A 287 1.23 13.29 3.44
N ALA A 288 2.00 12.21 3.12
CA ALA A 288 2.06 11.01 3.93
C ALA A 288 2.64 11.29 5.32
N GLU A 289 3.70 12.10 5.40
CA GLU A 289 4.30 12.50 6.69
C GLU A 289 3.36 13.40 7.49
N ASP A 290 2.84 14.46 6.88
CA ASP A 290 1.91 15.39 7.55
C ASP A 290 0.69 14.63 8.11
N ARG A 291 0.15 13.66 7.36
CA ARG A 291 -0.95 12.82 7.78
C ARG A 291 -0.61 12.05 9.06
N THR A 292 0.49 11.31 9.05
CA THR A 292 0.87 10.43 10.17
C THR A 292 1.38 11.21 11.38
N GLN A 293 2.04 12.35 11.18
CA GLN A 293 2.44 13.28 12.23
C GLN A 293 1.21 13.96 12.85
N ASN A 294 0.23 14.35 12.02
CA ASN A 294 -1.01 14.93 12.52
C ASN A 294 -1.81 13.92 13.37
N THR A 295 -1.82 12.66 12.97
CA THR A 295 -2.43 11.57 13.75
C THR A 295 -1.73 11.43 15.11
N ALA A 296 -0.40 11.44 15.15
CA ALA A 296 0.36 11.39 16.39
C ALA A 296 0.05 12.57 17.32
N ARG A 297 -0.06 13.80 16.76
CA ARG A 297 -0.43 14.99 17.53
C ARG A 297 -1.84 14.89 18.12
N LEU A 298 -2.80 14.33 17.39
CA LEU A 298 -4.14 14.12 17.93
C LEU A 298 -4.17 13.12 19.10
N TYR A 299 -3.35 12.07 19.06
CA TYR A 299 -3.20 11.15 20.19
C TYR A 299 -2.49 11.81 21.38
N ASP A 300 -1.51 12.67 21.13
CA ASP A 300 -0.86 13.47 22.20
C ASP A 300 -1.86 14.41 22.89
N GLU A 301 -2.72 15.10 22.14
CA GLU A 301 -3.81 15.93 22.67
C GLU A 301 -4.79 15.14 23.57
N LEU A 302 -4.93 13.84 23.37
CA LEU A 302 -5.70 12.93 24.21
C LEU A 302 -4.93 12.42 25.45
N GLY A 303 -3.69 12.88 25.65
CA GLY A 303 -2.84 12.51 26.79
C GLY A 303 -2.09 11.19 26.61
N MET A 304 -1.93 10.73 25.38
CA MET A 304 -1.06 9.59 25.06
C MET A 304 0.41 10.04 25.01
N ALA A 305 1.33 9.07 24.89
CA ALA A 305 2.75 9.39 24.74
C ALA A 305 3.01 10.12 23.42
N GLU A 306 3.94 11.06 23.45
CA GLU A 306 4.40 11.78 22.26
C GLU A 306 5.15 10.86 21.31
N TYR A 307 4.64 10.71 20.09
CA TYR A 307 5.27 9.94 19.01
C TYR A 307 5.56 10.84 17.82
N GLN A 308 6.58 10.49 17.02
CA GLN A 308 6.94 11.22 15.83
C GLN A 308 5.84 11.14 14.75
N ALA A 309 5.27 9.97 14.58
CA ALA A 309 4.19 9.71 13.64
C ALA A 309 3.41 8.45 14.08
N ILE A 310 2.17 8.31 13.64
CA ILE A 310 1.35 7.11 13.86
C ILE A 310 0.63 6.76 12.57
N GLU A 311 0.79 5.51 12.13
CA GLU A 311 -0.05 4.90 11.08
C GLU A 311 -1.22 4.17 11.72
N VAL A 312 -2.41 4.34 11.16
CA VAL A 312 -3.65 3.80 11.73
C VAL A 312 -4.44 2.97 10.74
N PHE A 313 -5.15 1.97 11.28
CA PHE A 313 -5.86 0.98 10.48
C PHE A 313 -7.25 0.72 11.07
N LEU A 314 -8.19 0.46 10.17
CA LEU A 314 -9.52 -0.06 10.51
C LEU A 314 -9.51 -1.58 10.33
N LYS A 315 -10.05 -2.33 11.28
CA LYS A 315 -10.26 -3.77 11.15
C LYS A 315 -11.58 -4.04 10.44
N LEU A 316 -11.54 -4.89 9.41
CA LEU A 316 -12.74 -5.26 8.68
C LEU A 316 -13.26 -6.63 9.12
N TYR A 317 -12.36 -7.60 9.37
CA TYR A 317 -12.65 -8.94 9.86
C TYR A 317 -11.73 -9.34 11.02
#